data_2a609a9fdcf51542b678261ef865e85b
#
_entry.id   2a609a9fdcf51542b678261ef865e85b
#
_cell.length_a   1.000
_cell.length_b   1.000
_cell.length_c   1.000
_cell.angle_alpha   90.00
_cell.angle_beta   90.00
_cell.angle_gamma   90.00
#
_symmetry.space_group_name_H-M   'P 1'
#
loop_
_entity.id
_entity.type
_entity.pdbx_description
1 polymer ?
#
loop_
_entity_poly.entity_id
_entity_poly.type
_entity_poly.pdbx_seq_one_letter_code
_entity_poly.pdbx_strand_id
1 'polypeptide(L)'
;MPAATRALGASILICLSAASLPAAPPELLISAATNLRNACERLETEFEVSTGIPVLFNFGSTGKLAAQIEQGAPVDLLVAADAATPRHLESLGLTLPGSLTTYARGRLALWWRAGSSLDFGSLEELARPEVKRFAIADPRLAPYGLAAVQALQAAGIWEQVQPRMVYAENVLQALQYAETGNVEAALVARSLCVEGQGRWVLIPAGWHEPLDQALVLISGGPRTREAQRFAAFLLGAEGQRILQSFGYETPGAVP
;
A
#
# COMPACT_ATOMS: atom_id res chain seq x y z
N MET A 1 88.92 -20.39 13.24
CA MET A 1 88.01 -20.05 12.13
C MET A 1 86.72 -20.83 12.29
N PRO A 2 85.61 -20.22 12.67
CA PRO A 2 84.32 -20.92 12.74
C PRO A 2 83.48 -20.70 11.46
N ALA A 3 82.90 -21.79 10.99
CA ALA A 3 82.04 -21.85 9.81
C ALA A 3 80.63 -21.23 10.13
N ALA A 4 80.19 -20.37 9.23
CA ALA A 4 78.82 -19.74 9.32
C ALA A 4 77.79 -20.66 8.68
N THR A 5 76.87 -21.13 9.46
CA THR A 5 75.68 -21.88 8.99
C THR A 5 74.56 -20.88 8.58
N ARG A 6 74.25 -20.85 7.28
CA ARG A 6 73.14 -20.11 6.72
C ARG A 6 71.84 -20.92 6.90
N ALA A 7 70.89 -20.42 7.72
CA ALA A 7 69.54 -20.95 7.78
C ALA A 7 68.68 -20.33 6.64
N LEU A 8 68.18 -21.18 5.73
CA LEU A 8 67.18 -20.81 4.76
C LEU A 8 65.77 -20.75 5.45
N GLY A 9 65.25 -19.57 5.64
CA GLY A 9 63.86 -19.40 6.06
C GLY A 9 62.89 -19.56 4.87
N ALA A 10 62.13 -20.62 4.83
CA ALA A 10 61.02 -20.80 3.88
C ALA A 10 59.82 -20.01 4.33
N SER A 11 59.50 -18.90 3.63
CA SER A 11 58.24 -18.14 3.84
C SER A 11 57.11 -18.87 3.13
N ILE A 12 56.18 -19.44 3.91
CA ILE A 12 54.94 -20.02 3.39
C ILE A 12 53.95 -18.86 3.18
N LEU A 13 53.70 -18.56 1.91
CA LEU A 13 52.69 -17.60 1.48
C LEU A 13 51.31 -18.29 1.52
N ILE A 14 50.54 -18.07 2.58
CA ILE A 14 49.14 -18.54 2.68
C ILE A 14 48.26 -17.60 1.84
N CYS A 15 47.90 -18.01 0.62
CA CYS A 15 46.88 -17.36 -0.16
C CYS A 15 45.50 -17.63 0.47
N LEU A 16 44.97 -16.67 1.25
CA LEU A 16 43.58 -16.68 1.64
C LEU A 16 42.74 -16.37 0.39
N SER A 17 42.14 -17.39 -0.19
CA SER A 17 41.06 -17.21 -1.18
C SER A 17 39.85 -16.66 -0.46
N ALA A 18 39.59 -15.35 -0.60
CA ALA A 18 38.32 -14.76 -0.19
C ALA A 18 37.21 -15.35 -1.07
N ALA A 19 36.49 -16.33 -0.56
CA ALA A 19 35.27 -16.80 -1.18
C ALA A 19 34.26 -15.62 -1.17
N SER A 20 34.01 -15.00 -2.32
CA SER A 20 32.96 -14.02 -2.49
C SER A 20 31.63 -14.71 -2.20
N LEU A 21 30.98 -14.38 -1.09
CA LEU A 21 29.60 -14.77 -0.86
C LEU A 21 28.79 -14.22 -2.04
N PRO A 22 27.89 -15.02 -2.65
CA PRO A 22 27.01 -14.52 -3.68
C PRO A 22 26.22 -13.34 -3.10
N ALA A 23 26.25 -12.19 -3.80
CA ALA A 23 25.43 -11.06 -3.43
C ALA A 23 23.96 -11.52 -3.40
N ALA A 24 23.23 -11.16 -2.35
CA ALA A 24 21.80 -11.43 -2.30
C ALA A 24 21.14 -10.90 -3.58
N PRO A 25 20.17 -11.60 -4.16
CA PRO A 25 19.48 -11.10 -5.34
C PRO A 25 18.88 -9.72 -5.03
N PRO A 26 18.96 -8.77 -5.97
CA PRO A 26 18.45 -7.44 -5.73
C PRO A 26 16.93 -7.49 -5.50
N GLU A 27 16.46 -6.88 -4.41
CA GLU A 27 15.04 -6.84 -4.04
C GLU A 27 14.25 -5.99 -5.03
N LEU A 28 13.06 -6.46 -5.42
CA LEU A 28 12.09 -5.69 -6.21
C LEU A 28 11.46 -4.61 -5.34
N LEU A 29 11.62 -3.34 -5.70
CA LEU A 29 11.12 -2.21 -4.92
C LEU A 29 9.74 -1.79 -5.41
N ILE A 30 8.71 -1.95 -4.58
CA ILE A 30 7.32 -1.64 -4.89
C ILE A 30 6.82 -0.54 -3.97
N SER A 31 6.39 0.61 -4.53
CA SER A 31 5.59 1.59 -3.80
C SER A 31 4.13 1.17 -3.82
N ALA A 32 3.55 0.89 -2.66
CA ALA A 32 2.17 0.43 -2.52
C ALA A 32 1.34 1.34 -1.62
N ALA A 33 0.12 1.63 -2.04
CA ALA A 33 -0.82 2.38 -1.23
C ALA A 33 -1.18 1.61 0.05
N THR A 34 -1.29 2.31 1.18
CA THR A 34 -1.43 1.68 2.51
C THR A 34 -2.70 0.85 2.71
N ASN A 35 -3.72 1.04 1.88
CA ASN A 35 -4.90 0.15 1.88
C ASN A 35 -4.57 -1.29 1.50
N LEU A 36 -3.44 -1.51 0.81
CA LEU A 36 -2.95 -2.84 0.42
C LEU A 36 -2.12 -3.54 1.49
N ARG A 37 -1.82 -2.88 2.62
CA ARG A 37 -0.84 -3.38 3.61
C ARG A 37 -1.01 -4.87 3.93
N ASN A 38 -2.22 -5.29 4.34
CA ASN A 38 -2.48 -6.68 4.72
C ASN A 38 -2.44 -7.62 3.51
N ALA A 39 -2.98 -7.20 2.36
CA ALA A 39 -2.92 -7.99 1.14
C ALA A 39 -1.49 -8.15 0.61
N CYS A 40 -0.65 -7.11 0.73
CA CYS A 40 0.75 -7.16 0.29
C CYS A 40 1.58 -8.18 1.05
N GLU A 41 1.36 -8.38 2.34
CA GLU A 41 2.06 -9.41 3.14
C GLU A 41 1.81 -10.82 2.57
N ARG A 42 0.58 -11.07 2.13
CA ARG A 42 0.24 -12.34 1.48
C ARG A 42 0.75 -12.45 0.05
N LEU A 43 0.63 -11.35 -0.72
CA LEU A 43 1.15 -11.28 -2.09
C LEU A 43 2.66 -11.46 -2.14
N GLU A 44 3.41 -10.84 -1.23
CA GLU A 44 4.85 -10.99 -1.05
C GLU A 44 5.21 -12.46 -0.86
N THR A 45 4.64 -13.09 0.16
CA THR A 45 4.91 -14.49 0.50
C THR A 45 4.68 -15.42 -0.70
N GLU A 46 3.52 -15.34 -1.35
CA GLU A 46 3.18 -16.23 -2.47
C GLU A 46 4.03 -15.93 -3.73
N PHE A 47 4.33 -14.66 -3.99
CA PHE A 47 5.18 -14.27 -5.10
C PHE A 47 6.64 -14.75 -4.89
N GLU A 48 7.21 -14.53 -3.71
CA GLU A 48 8.57 -14.97 -3.40
C GLU A 48 8.70 -16.50 -3.44
N VAL A 49 7.73 -17.23 -2.89
CA VAL A 49 7.71 -18.71 -2.95
C VAL A 49 7.66 -19.19 -4.39
N SER A 50 6.83 -18.57 -5.24
CA SER A 50 6.63 -19.02 -6.63
C SER A 50 7.75 -18.61 -7.59
N THR A 51 8.50 -17.53 -7.27
CA THR A 51 9.44 -16.92 -8.22
C THR A 51 10.88 -16.88 -7.74
N GLY A 52 11.13 -16.95 -6.43
CA GLY A 52 12.43 -16.71 -5.79
C GLY A 52 12.88 -15.25 -5.85
N ILE A 53 12.01 -14.30 -6.20
CA ILE A 53 12.33 -12.87 -6.30
C ILE A 53 11.90 -12.19 -5.01
N PRO A 54 12.84 -11.66 -4.19
CA PRO A 54 12.50 -10.94 -2.98
C PRO A 54 11.86 -9.58 -3.31
N VAL A 55 10.86 -9.19 -2.51
CA VAL A 55 10.10 -7.96 -2.67
C VAL A 55 10.29 -7.06 -1.46
N LEU A 56 10.44 -5.77 -1.68
CA LEU A 56 10.44 -4.75 -0.64
C LEU A 56 9.35 -3.73 -0.91
N PHE A 57 8.39 -3.62 -0.01
CA PHE A 57 7.31 -2.64 -0.10
C PHE A 57 7.64 -1.34 0.64
N ASN A 58 7.46 -0.21 -0.06
CA ASN A 58 7.38 1.12 0.52
C ASN A 58 5.91 1.55 0.58
N PHE A 59 5.35 1.71 1.79
CA PHE A 59 3.95 2.07 1.97
C PHE A 59 3.73 3.56 2.22
N GLY A 60 2.70 4.12 1.59
CA GLY A 60 2.31 5.52 1.76
C GLY A 60 0.91 5.81 1.22
N SER A 61 0.46 7.06 1.34
CA SER A 61 -0.67 7.53 0.54
C SER A 61 -0.26 7.62 -0.93
N THR A 62 -1.19 7.36 -1.85
CA THR A 62 -0.90 7.33 -3.30
C THR A 62 -0.22 8.62 -3.78
N GLY A 63 -0.72 9.79 -3.39
CA GLY A 63 -0.14 11.07 -3.78
C GLY A 63 1.28 11.29 -3.24
N LYS A 64 1.57 10.85 -1.99
CA LYS A 64 2.92 10.94 -1.43
C LYS A 64 3.91 10.03 -2.17
N LEU A 65 3.50 8.82 -2.51
CA LEU A 65 4.32 7.89 -3.29
C LEU A 65 4.61 8.43 -4.70
N ALA A 66 3.60 9.02 -5.34
CA ALA A 66 3.79 9.68 -6.64
C ALA A 66 4.78 10.83 -6.56
N ALA A 67 4.66 11.71 -5.57
CA ALA A 67 5.62 12.81 -5.36
C ALA A 67 7.06 12.30 -5.13
N GLN A 68 7.24 11.19 -4.45
CA GLN A 68 8.56 10.54 -4.30
C GLN A 68 9.10 10.06 -5.65
N ILE A 69 8.25 9.46 -6.49
CA ILE A 69 8.64 9.00 -7.84
C ILE A 69 9.00 10.20 -8.73
N GLU A 70 8.24 11.28 -8.68
CA GLU A 70 8.54 12.53 -9.40
C GLU A 70 9.90 13.14 -8.97
N GLN A 71 10.29 12.93 -7.71
CA GLN A 71 11.59 13.35 -7.16
C GLN A 71 12.71 12.33 -7.42
N GLY A 72 12.45 11.27 -8.19
CA GLY A 72 13.46 10.28 -8.58
C GLY A 72 13.67 9.16 -7.57
N ALA A 73 12.69 8.83 -6.72
CA ALA A 73 12.78 7.66 -5.86
C ALA A 73 13.03 6.38 -6.69
N PRO A 74 13.98 5.51 -6.28
CA PRO A 74 14.38 4.32 -7.04
C PRO A 74 13.35 3.19 -6.87
N VAL A 75 12.18 3.32 -7.49
CA VAL A 75 11.05 2.38 -7.40
C VAL A 75 10.88 1.67 -8.74
N ASP A 76 10.54 0.40 -8.72
CA ASP A 76 10.32 -0.41 -9.94
C ASP A 76 8.83 -0.44 -10.35
N LEU A 77 7.91 -0.39 -9.37
CA LEU A 77 6.47 -0.50 -9.57
C LEU A 77 5.72 0.40 -8.57
N LEU A 78 4.68 1.09 -9.04
CA LEU A 78 3.67 1.73 -8.19
C LEU A 78 2.37 0.93 -8.24
N VAL A 79 1.83 0.58 -7.07
CA VAL A 79 0.51 -0.04 -6.88
C VAL A 79 -0.38 0.96 -6.11
N ALA A 80 -1.14 1.74 -6.87
CA ALA A 80 -1.89 2.90 -6.39
C ALA A 80 -3.32 2.55 -5.95
N ALA A 81 -3.91 3.39 -5.11
CA ALA A 81 -5.31 3.27 -4.69
C ALA A 81 -6.30 4.01 -5.62
N ASP A 82 -5.83 4.55 -6.72
CA ASP A 82 -6.62 5.17 -7.78
C ASP A 82 -5.97 4.92 -9.15
N ALA A 83 -6.65 5.33 -10.22
CA ALA A 83 -6.12 5.30 -11.58
C ALA A 83 -5.64 6.67 -12.09
N ALA A 84 -6.00 7.76 -11.40
CA ALA A 84 -5.66 9.12 -11.84
C ALA A 84 -4.16 9.42 -11.60
N THR A 85 -3.64 9.03 -10.44
CA THR A 85 -2.23 9.23 -10.08
C THR A 85 -1.27 8.48 -11.02
N PRO A 86 -1.44 7.18 -11.34
CA PRO A 86 -0.62 6.50 -12.35
C PRO A 86 -0.70 7.15 -13.74
N ARG A 87 -1.87 7.64 -14.19
CA ARG A 87 -2.00 8.40 -15.44
C ARG A 87 -1.22 9.71 -15.41
N HIS A 88 -1.22 10.40 -14.28
CA HIS A 88 -0.41 11.60 -14.11
C HIS A 88 1.09 11.30 -14.30
N LEU A 89 1.62 10.27 -13.65
CA LEU A 89 3.01 9.85 -13.83
C LEU A 89 3.32 9.43 -15.27
N GLU A 90 2.35 8.78 -15.97
CA GLU A 90 2.48 8.45 -17.38
C GLU A 90 2.57 9.72 -18.25
N SER A 91 1.77 10.75 -17.98
CA SER A 91 1.81 12.02 -18.68
C SER A 91 3.14 12.78 -18.51
N LEU A 92 3.85 12.53 -17.40
CA LEU A 92 5.18 13.05 -17.14
C LEU A 92 6.32 12.20 -17.76
N GLY A 93 5.99 11.08 -18.43
CA GLY A 93 6.98 10.18 -19.02
C GLY A 93 7.78 9.35 -17.99
N LEU A 94 7.29 9.26 -16.75
CA LEU A 94 7.97 8.55 -15.65
C LEU A 94 7.65 7.06 -15.62
N THR A 95 6.78 6.57 -16.49
CA THR A 95 6.32 5.18 -16.49
C THR A 95 6.68 4.46 -17.78
N LEU A 96 6.74 3.14 -17.74
CA LEU A 96 6.89 2.32 -18.93
C LEU A 96 5.61 2.43 -19.78
N PRO A 97 5.68 2.85 -21.05
CA PRO A 97 4.51 3.03 -21.89
C PRO A 97 3.63 1.78 -21.97
N GLY A 98 2.32 1.95 -21.79
CA GLY A 98 1.33 0.88 -21.85
C GLY A 98 1.32 -0.07 -20.65
N SER A 99 2.04 0.25 -19.56
CA SER A 99 2.06 -0.56 -18.34
C SER A 99 0.92 -0.24 -17.37
N LEU A 100 0.21 0.87 -17.54
CA LEU A 100 -0.89 1.27 -16.68
C LEU A 100 -2.03 0.26 -16.80
N THR A 101 -2.40 -0.37 -15.69
CA THR A 101 -3.45 -1.39 -15.66
C THR A 101 -4.25 -1.31 -14.37
N THR A 102 -5.58 -1.31 -14.46
CA THR A 102 -6.46 -1.42 -13.30
C THR A 102 -6.42 -2.86 -12.78
N TYR A 103 -6.10 -3.04 -11.49
CA TYR A 103 -5.96 -4.37 -10.89
C TYR A 103 -7.09 -4.74 -9.94
N ALA A 104 -7.80 -3.76 -9.35
CA ALA A 104 -8.88 -4.00 -8.40
C ALA A 104 -9.80 -2.78 -8.26
N ARG A 105 -10.95 -2.98 -7.62
CA ARG A 105 -11.78 -1.90 -7.07
C ARG A 105 -11.85 -2.02 -5.56
N GLY A 106 -11.55 -0.93 -4.86
CA GLY A 106 -11.64 -0.85 -3.41
C GLY A 106 -13.04 -0.46 -2.94
N ARG A 107 -13.31 -0.67 -1.64
CA ARG A 107 -14.55 -0.26 -0.97
C ARG A 107 -14.21 0.55 0.27
N LEU A 108 -14.99 1.60 0.51
CA LEU A 108 -14.92 2.42 1.72
C LEU A 108 -15.77 1.80 2.83
N ALA A 109 -15.26 1.84 4.07
CA ALA A 109 -15.96 1.38 5.26
C ALA A 109 -15.83 2.40 6.41
N LEU A 110 -16.84 2.50 7.25
CA LEU A 110 -16.75 3.13 8.56
C LEU A 110 -16.34 2.05 9.57
N TRP A 111 -15.24 2.25 10.26
CA TRP A 111 -14.68 1.31 11.24
C TRP A 111 -14.66 1.92 12.64
N TRP A 112 -14.90 1.09 13.66
CA TRP A 112 -14.77 1.45 15.07
C TRP A 112 -14.32 0.25 15.91
N ARG A 113 -13.72 0.52 17.05
CA ARG A 113 -13.17 -0.49 17.93
C ARG A 113 -14.27 -1.36 18.54
N ALA A 114 -14.06 -2.68 18.63
CA ALA A 114 -15.03 -3.63 19.19
C ALA A 114 -15.45 -3.35 20.63
N GLY A 115 -14.55 -2.81 21.46
CA GLY A 115 -14.83 -2.43 22.85
C GLY A 115 -15.39 -1.01 23.03
N SER A 116 -15.73 -0.31 21.94
CA SER A 116 -16.38 1.01 22.01
C SER A 116 -17.78 0.92 22.60
N SER A 117 -18.16 1.92 23.39
CA SER A 117 -19.55 2.13 23.82
C SER A 117 -20.47 2.60 22.68
N LEU A 118 -19.87 3.06 21.57
CA LEU A 118 -20.60 3.46 20.37
C LEU A 118 -20.67 2.28 19.40
N ASP A 119 -21.80 2.20 18.73
CA ASP A 119 -22.06 1.29 17.64
C ASP A 119 -22.65 2.06 16.45
N PHE A 120 -22.31 1.66 15.22
CA PHE A 120 -22.69 2.38 14.02
C PHE A 120 -23.34 1.41 13.03
N GLY A 121 -24.59 1.73 12.63
CA GLY A 121 -25.31 1.02 11.56
C GLY A 121 -25.16 1.72 10.21
N SER A 122 -24.79 3.01 10.22
CA SER A 122 -24.64 3.81 9.00
C SER A 122 -23.68 4.98 9.19
N LEU A 123 -23.30 5.65 8.07
CA LEU A 123 -22.40 6.79 8.08
C LEU A 123 -23.00 8.01 8.78
N GLU A 124 -24.32 8.21 8.65
CA GLU A 124 -25.04 9.35 9.23
C GLU A 124 -24.94 9.39 10.75
N GLU A 125 -24.68 8.25 11.38
CA GLU A 125 -24.51 8.17 12.83
C GLU A 125 -23.22 8.84 13.34
N LEU A 126 -22.29 9.21 12.47
CA LEU A 126 -21.19 10.11 12.81
C LEU A 126 -21.68 11.50 13.26
N ALA A 127 -22.90 11.88 12.89
CA ALA A 127 -23.52 13.13 13.32
C ALA A 127 -23.95 13.15 14.79
N ARG A 128 -24.01 11.99 15.47
CA ARG A 128 -24.40 11.90 16.89
C ARG A 128 -23.48 12.74 17.78
N PRO A 129 -24.03 13.39 18.84
CA PRO A 129 -23.25 14.23 19.76
C PRO A 129 -22.16 13.47 20.54
N GLU A 130 -22.32 12.15 20.70
CA GLU A 130 -21.37 11.27 21.39
C GLU A 130 -20.08 11.06 20.59
N VAL A 131 -20.14 11.17 19.27
CA VAL A 131 -18.97 11.11 18.40
C VAL A 131 -18.23 12.44 18.48
N LYS A 132 -17.13 12.50 19.24
CA LYS A 132 -16.35 13.72 19.44
C LYS A 132 -15.34 13.94 18.32
N ARG A 133 -14.72 12.83 17.84
CA ARG A 133 -13.74 12.85 16.75
C ARG A 133 -13.87 11.60 15.90
N PHE A 134 -13.58 11.73 14.63
CA PHE A 134 -13.39 10.59 13.74
C PHE A 134 -12.28 10.91 12.74
N ALA A 135 -11.63 9.89 12.21
CA ALA A 135 -10.48 10.07 11.32
C ALA A 135 -10.82 9.72 9.87
N ILE A 136 -10.22 10.47 8.96
CA ILE A 136 -10.11 10.13 7.54
C ILE A 136 -8.66 10.34 7.08
N ALA A 137 -8.23 9.71 6.01
CA ALA A 137 -6.97 10.08 5.35
C ALA A 137 -7.09 11.49 4.74
N ASP A 138 -5.96 12.21 4.61
CA ASP A 138 -5.95 13.53 3.96
C ASP A 138 -6.43 13.40 2.51
N PRO A 139 -7.57 14.02 2.13
CA PRO A 139 -8.15 13.89 0.79
C PRO A 139 -7.29 14.47 -0.33
N ARG A 140 -6.30 15.30 0.00
CA ARG A 140 -5.33 15.85 -0.97
C ARG A 140 -4.27 14.83 -1.39
N LEU A 141 -4.05 13.79 -0.58
CA LEU A 141 -2.97 12.81 -0.73
C LEU A 141 -3.47 11.38 -0.93
N ALA A 142 -4.69 11.08 -0.44
CA ALA A 142 -5.20 9.73 -0.36
C ALA A 142 -6.56 9.58 -1.03
N PRO A 143 -6.72 8.68 -2.01
CA PRO A 143 -8.00 8.43 -2.69
C PRO A 143 -9.13 8.05 -1.73
N TYR A 144 -8.84 7.25 -0.70
CA TYR A 144 -9.82 6.91 0.33
C TYR A 144 -10.25 8.13 1.18
N GLY A 145 -9.36 9.11 1.35
CA GLY A 145 -9.72 10.37 1.99
C GLY A 145 -10.69 11.21 1.16
N LEU A 146 -10.45 11.28 -0.15
CA LEU A 146 -11.37 11.94 -1.08
C LEU A 146 -12.73 11.24 -1.11
N ALA A 147 -12.75 9.91 -1.20
CA ALA A 147 -13.98 9.13 -1.15
C ALA A 147 -14.74 9.32 0.17
N ALA A 148 -14.03 9.45 1.30
CA ALA A 148 -14.64 9.75 2.59
C ALA A 148 -15.34 11.11 2.60
N VAL A 149 -14.71 12.15 2.07
CA VAL A 149 -15.33 13.48 1.93
C VAL A 149 -16.58 13.42 1.05
N GLN A 150 -16.51 12.78 -0.11
CA GLN A 150 -17.64 12.61 -1.03
C GLN A 150 -18.79 11.87 -0.35
N ALA A 151 -18.50 10.79 0.38
CA ALA A 151 -19.51 10.02 1.10
C ALA A 151 -20.20 10.84 2.20
N LEU A 152 -19.46 11.64 2.97
CA LEU A 152 -20.01 12.53 4.00
C LEU A 152 -20.90 13.64 3.39
N GLN A 153 -20.51 14.14 2.22
CA GLN A 153 -21.33 15.10 1.45
C GLN A 153 -22.61 14.43 0.92
N ALA A 154 -22.50 13.24 0.33
CA ALA A 154 -23.66 12.49 -0.17
C ALA A 154 -24.64 12.09 0.94
N ALA A 155 -24.13 11.78 2.15
CA ALA A 155 -24.93 11.54 3.35
C ALA A 155 -25.58 12.81 3.92
N GLY A 156 -25.23 14.00 3.44
CA GLY A 156 -25.77 15.29 3.90
C GLY A 156 -25.33 15.72 5.31
N ILE A 157 -24.25 15.11 5.84
CA ILE A 157 -23.77 15.38 7.21
C ILE A 157 -22.44 16.15 7.24
N TRP A 158 -21.86 16.47 6.09
CA TRP A 158 -20.52 17.08 5.98
C TRP A 158 -20.33 18.29 6.89
N GLU A 159 -21.20 19.31 6.78
CA GLU A 159 -21.08 20.55 7.55
C GLU A 159 -21.16 20.32 9.07
N GLN A 160 -21.94 19.33 9.50
CA GLN A 160 -22.11 19.00 10.91
C GLN A 160 -20.90 18.26 11.49
N VAL A 161 -20.23 17.40 10.69
CA VAL A 161 -19.16 16.52 11.19
C VAL A 161 -17.76 17.05 10.92
N GLN A 162 -17.58 17.90 9.90
CA GLN A 162 -16.29 18.47 9.52
C GLN A 162 -15.47 19.04 10.68
N PRO A 163 -16.05 19.79 11.66
CA PRO A 163 -15.27 20.35 12.77
C PRO A 163 -14.68 19.30 13.72
N ARG A 164 -15.15 18.05 13.65
CA ARG A 164 -14.73 16.93 14.51
C ARG A 164 -13.80 15.95 13.79
N MET A 165 -13.46 16.26 12.55
CA MET A 165 -12.68 15.40 11.69
C MET A 165 -11.18 15.54 11.97
N VAL A 166 -10.47 14.43 12.04
CA VAL A 166 -9.01 14.33 12.19
C VAL A 166 -8.44 13.80 10.89
N TYR A 167 -7.51 14.56 10.30
CA TYR A 167 -6.81 14.12 9.10
C TYR A 167 -5.60 13.27 9.46
N ALA A 168 -5.52 12.09 8.86
CA ALA A 168 -4.38 11.20 8.92
C ALA A 168 -3.57 11.29 7.62
N GLU A 169 -2.28 11.01 7.67
CA GLU A 169 -1.41 11.04 6.49
C GLU A 169 -1.84 10.03 5.41
N ASN A 170 -2.41 8.89 5.85
CA ASN A 170 -2.88 7.82 4.98
C ASN A 170 -4.00 7.02 5.65
N VAL A 171 -4.63 6.10 4.91
CA VAL A 171 -5.80 5.36 5.39
C VAL A 171 -5.48 4.37 6.50
N LEU A 172 -4.26 3.82 6.57
CA LEU A 172 -3.83 2.95 7.65
C LEU A 172 -3.65 3.74 8.95
N GLN A 173 -3.08 4.93 8.89
CA GLN A 173 -2.96 5.80 10.08
C GLN A 173 -4.33 6.24 10.59
N ALA A 174 -5.31 6.49 9.69
CA ALA A 174 -6.69 6.77 10.12
C ALA A 174 -7.27 5.60 10.93
N LEU A 175 -7.06 4.35 10.47
CA LEU A 175 -7.44 3.15 11.21
C LEU A 175 -6.75 3.10 12.58
N GLN A 176 -5.43 3.31 12.64
CA GLN A 176 -4.65 3.27 13.88
C GLN A 176 -5.15 4.29 14.92
N TYR A 177 -5.60 5.47 14.50
CA TYR A 177 -6.20 6.44 15.43
C TYR A 177 -7.49 5.90 16.08
N ALA A 178 -8.30 5.16 15.34
CA ALA A 178 -9.51 4.54 15.89
C ALA A 178 -9.20 3.29 16.74
N GLU A 179 -8.24 2.47 16.33
CA GLU A 179 -7.78 1.29 17.08
C GLU A 179 -7.24 1.67 18.46
N THR A 180 -6.45 2.74 18.52
CA THR A 180 -5.85 3.24 19.77
C THR A 180 -6.81 4.06 20.62
N GLY A 181 -8.04 4.35 20.11
CA GLY A 181 -9.05 5.13 20.81
C GLY A 181 -8.79 6.64 20.84
N ASN A 182 -7.90 7.14 19.98
CA ASN A 182 -7.67 8.58 19.79
C ASN A 182 -8.85 9.26 19.09
N VAL A 183 -9.65 8.48 18.35
CA VAL A 183 -10.92 8.86 17.75
C VAL A 183 -11.93 7.74 17.94
N GLU A 184 -13.22 8.05 17.87
CA GLU A 184 -14.31 7.08 18.07
C GLU A 184 -14.49 6.14 16.86
N ALA A 185 -14.22 6.65 15.65
CA ALA A 185 -14.39 5.92 14.40
C ALA A 185 -13.41 6.42 13.32
N ALA A 186 -13.24 5.67 12.23
CA ALA A 186 -12.48 6.10 11.06
C ALA A 186 -13.13 5.61 9.76
N LEU A 187 -13.08 6.46 8.72
CA LEU A 187 -13.39 6.03 7.36
C LEU A 187 -12.13 5.47 6.72
N VAL A 188 -12.17 4.18 6.39
CA VAL A 188 -11.01 3.39 6.00
C VAL A 188 -11.31 2.49 4.78
N ALA A 189 -10.27 1.86 4.24
CA ALA A 189 -10.45 0.82 3.23
C ALA A 189 -11.02 -0.46 3.87
N ARG A 190 -12.03 -1.09 3.26
CA ARG A 190 -12.54 -2.40 3.68
C ARG A 190 -11.42 -3.43 3.84
N SER A 191 -10.43 -3.40 2.98
CA SER A 191 -9.29 -4.32 2.99
C SER A 191 -8.48 -4.30 4.30
N LEU A 192 -8.50 -3.20 5.03
CA LEU A 192 -7.86 -3.09 6.34
C LEU A 192 -8.76 -3.60 7.48
N CYS A 193 -10.06 -3.81 7.22
CA CYS A 193 -11.01 -4.25 8.24
C CYS A 193 -11.06 -5.77 8.41
N VAL A 194 -10.60 -6.53 7.41
CA VAL A 194 -10.83 -7.99 7.30
C VAL A 194 -10.13 -8.78 8.41
N GLU A 195 -8.93 -8.36 8.81
CA GLU A 195 -8.13 -9.04 9.83
C GLU A 195 -8.14 -8.34 11.19
N GLY A 196 -8.81 -7.18 11.28
CA GLY A 196 -8.86 -6.36 12.49
C GLY A 196 -9.89 -6.84 13.51
N GLN A 197 -9.68 -6.47 14.79
CA GLN A 197 -10.60 -6.76 15.89
C GLN A 197 -11.70 -5.69 16.06
N GLY A 198 -11.96 -4.89 15.03
CA GLY A 198 -12.98 -3.86 15.04
C GLY A 198 -14.31 -4.32 14.45
N ARG A 199 -15.29 -3.43 14.54
CA ARG A 199 -16.55 -3.53 13.81
C ARG A 199 -16.55 -2.52 12.66
N TRP A 200 -17.29 -2.80 11.62
CA TRP A 200 -17.35 -1.92 10.46
C TRP A 200 -18.65 -2.10 9.70
N VAL A 201 -19.02 -1.05 8.96
CA VAL A 201 -20.11 -1.05 8.01
C VAL A 201 -19.63 -0.51 6.67
N LEU A 202 -20.08 -1.11 5.57
CA LEU A 202 -19.74 -0.61 4.23
C LEU A 202 -20.47 0.68 3.94
N ILE A 203 -19.75 1.62 3.31
CA ILE A 203 -20.34 2.81 2.74
C ILE A 203 -20.97 2.47 1.39
N PRO A 204 -22.19 2.98 1.09
CA PRO A 204 -22.82 2.77 -0.21
C PRO A 204 -21.90 3.22 -1.36
N ALA A 205 -21.72 2.35 -2.35
CA ALA A 205 -20.80 2.61 -3.46
C ALA A 205 -21.15 3.86 -4.29
N GLY A 206 -22.46 4.21 -4.36
CA GLY A 206 -22.93 5.41 -5.07
C GLY A 206 -22.72 6.74 -4.32
N TRP A 207 -22.12 6.72 -3.12
CA TRP A 207 -21.87 7.94 -2.34
C TRP A 207 -20.49 8.55 -2.60
N HIS A 208 -19.67 7.90 -3.37
CA HIS A 208 -18.35 8.38 -3.78
C HIS A 208 -17.98 7.85 -5.17
N GLU A 209 -17.02 8.50 -5.81
CA GLU A 209 -16.43 7.99 -7.06
C GLU A 209 -15.85 6.59 -6.87
N PRO A 210 -15.92 5.73 -7.89
CA PRO A 210 -15.34 4.39 -7.83
C PRO A 210 -13.84 4.42 -7.47
N LEU A 211 -13.44 3.60 -6.51
CA LEU A 211 -12.04 3.45 -6.10
C LEU A 211 -11.34 2.42 -7.00
N ASP A 212 -11.30 2.68 -8.31
CA ASP A 212 -10.59 1.86 -9.28
C ASP A 212 -9.08 2.03 -9.09
N GLN A 213 -8.41 0.97 -8.68
CA GLN A 213 -7.00 0.96 -8.30
C GLN A 213 -6.14 0.45 -9.46
N ALA A 214 -5.07 1.17 -9.74
CA ALA A 214 -4.20 0.85 -10.87
C ALA A 214 -2.74 0.69 -10.45
N LEU A 215 -2.03 -0.13 -11.20
CA LEU A 215 -0.57 -0.27 -11.14
C LEU A 215 0.08 0.36 -12.37
N VAL A 216 1.35 0.72 -12.22
CA VAL A 216 2.19 1.18 -13.34
C VAL A 216 3.65 0.86 -13.06
N LEU A 217 4.38 0.41 -14.07
CA LEU A 217 5.83 0.20 -14.01
C LEU A 217 6.56 1.52 -14.17
N ILE A 218 7.58 1.76 -13.34
CA ILE A 218 8.36 3.00 -13.39
C ILE A 218 9.50 2.85 -14.39
N SER A 219 9.70 3.88 -15.23
CA SER A 219 10.74 3.93 -16.24
C SER A 219 12.14 4.00 -15.59
N GLY A 220 13.12 3.33 -16.21
CA GLY A 220 14.52 3.38 -15.77
C GLY A 220 14.83 2.51 -14.55
N GLY A 221 13.87 1.79 -14.01
CA GLY A 221 14.08 0.81 -12.94
C GLY A 221 14.99 -0.33 -13.40
N PRO A 222 15.99 -0.75 -12.60
CA PRO A 222 16.92 -1.82 -12.98
C PRO A 222 16.25 -3.20 -13.01
N ARG A 223 15.04 -3.34 -12.46
CA ARG A 223 14.31 -4.60 -12.28
C ARG A 223 13.00 -4.67 -13.07
N THR A 224 12.98 -4.08 -14.25
CA THR A 224 11.77 -4.01 -15.10
C THR A 224 11.16 -5.41 -15.36
N ARG A 225 11.99 -6.46 -15.55
CA ARG A 225 11.48 -7.83 -15.77
C ARG A 225 10.81 -8.41 -14.53
N GLU A 226 11.39 -8.19 -13.37
CA GLU A 226 10.85 -8.61 -12.08
C GLU A 226 9.57 -7.87 -11.77
N ALA A 227 9.51 -6.56 -12.04
CA ALA A 227 8.31 -5.73 -11.91
C ALA A 227 7.18 -6.21 -12.84
N GLN A 228 7.49 -6.57 -14.09
CA GLN A 228 6.52 -7.19 -15.02
C GLN A 228 5.99 -8.52 -14.50
N ARG A 229 6.86 -9.36 -13.89
CA ARG A 229 6.45 -10.63 -13.29
C ARG A 229 5.52 -10.41 -12.11
N PHE A 230 5.81 -9.43 -11.24
CA PHE A 230 4.92 -9.10 -10.12
C PHE A 230 3.59 -8.54 -10.61
N ALA A 231 3.58 -7.65 -11.60
CA ALA A 231 2.36 -7.13 -12.20
C ALA A 231 1.51 -8.28 -12.80
N ALA A 232 2.13 -9.20 -13.54
CA ALA A 232 1.44 -10.38 -14.09
C ALA A 232 0.89 -11.31 -12.98
N PHE A 233 1.63 -11.49 -11.88
CA PHE A 233 1.18 -12.26 -10.73
C PHE A 233 -0.02 -11.59 -10.06
N LEU A 234 0.04 -10.28 -9.80
CA LEU A 234 -1.06 -9.52 -9.18
C LEU A 234 -2.34 -9.57 -10.02
N LEU A 235 -2.21 -9.51 -11.35
CA LEU A 235 -3.32 -9.58 -12.30
C LEU A 235 -3.78 -11.01 -12.57
N GLY A 236 -2.97 -12.01 -12.24
CA GLY A 236 -3.26 -13.43 -12.42
C GLY A 236 -4.25 -13.98 -11.39
N ALA A 237 -4.68 -15.23 -11.61
CA ALA A 237 -5.70 -15.87 -10.77
C ALA A 237 -5.36 -15.89 -9.28
N GLU A 238 -4.10 -16.15 -8.92
CA GLU A 238 -3.65 -16.21 -7.52
C GLU A 238 -3.66 -14.83 -6.87
N GLY A 239 -3.06 -13.81 -7.51
CA GLY A 239 -3.08 -12.43 -7.01
C GLY A 239 -4.50 -11.90 -6.85
N GLN A 240 -5.38 -12.17 -7.82
CA GLN A 240 -6.79 -11.77 -7.75
C GLN A 240 -7.55 -12.50 -6.63
N ARG A 241 -7.27 -13.78 -6.41
CA ARG A 241 -7.85 -14.55 -5.28
C ARG A 241 -7.44 -13.96 -3.94
N ILE A 242 -6.16 -13.56 -3.80
CA ILE A 242 -5.65 -12.89 -2.59
C ILE A 242 -6.37 -11.56 -2.40
N LEU A 243 -6.42 -10.70 -3.41
CA LEU A 243 -7.10 -9.40 -3.32
C LEU A 243 -8.57 -9.55 -2.92
N GLN A 244 -9.30 -10.50 -3.52
CA GLN A 244 -10.71 -10.77 -3.19
C GLN A 244 -10.88 -11.22 -1.72
N SER A 245 -9.95 -12.00 -1.17
CA SER A 245 -10.00 -12.42 0.24
C SER A 245 -9.89 -11.23 1.22
N PHE A 246 -9.25 -10.13 0.80
CA PHE A 246 -9.20 -8.87 1.53
C PHE A 246 -10.34 -7.90 1.16
N GLY A 247 -11.33 -8.36 0.39
CA GLY A 247 -12.53 -7.57 0.08
C GLY A 247 -12.39 -6.58 -1.06
N TYR A 248 -11.37 -6.74 -1.92
CA TYR A 248 -11.34 -6.05 -3.19
C TYR A 248 -12.31 -6.70 -4.19
N GLU A 249 -12.85 -5.88 -5.07
CA GLU A 249 -13.72 -6.31 -6.17
C GLU A 249 -12.90 -6.40 -7.47
N THR A 250 -13.29 -7.31 -8.36
CA THR A 250 -12.67 -7.41 -9.69
C THR A 250 -12.91 -6.13 -10.49
N PRO A 251 -11.93 -5.64 -11.27
CA PRO A 251 -12.12 -4.48 -12.13
C PRO A 251 -13.32 -4.65 -13.07
N GLY A 252 -14.17 -3.61 -13.15
CA GLY A 252 -15.35 -3.65 -14.01
C GLY A 252 -16.57 -4.38 -13.46
N ALA A 253 -16.54 -4.93 -12.24
CA ALA A 253 -17.75 -5.39 -11.57
C ALA A 253 -18.70 -4.19 -11.36
N VAL A 254 -19.88 -4.26 -11.96
CA VAL A 254 -20.97 -3.30 -11.68
C VAL A 254 -21.56 -3.68 -10.33
N PRO A 255 -21.71 -2.75 -9.39
CA PRO A 255 -22.30 -3.01 -8.07
C PRO A 255 -23.76 -3.42 -8.15
#